data_26b5ffd12d29f0c80096945edb216d27
#
_entry.id   26b5ffd12d29f0c80096945edb216d27
#
_cell.length_a   1.000
_cell.length_b   1.000
_cell.length_c   1.000
_cell.angle_alpha   90.00
_cell.angle_beta   90.00
_cell.angle_gamma   90.00
#
_symmetry.space_group_name_H-M   'P 1'
#
loop_
_entity.id
_entity.type
_entity.pdbx_description
1 polymer ?
#
loop_
_entity_poly.entity_id
_entity_poly.type
_entity_poly.pdbx_seq_one_letter_code
_entity_poly.pdbx_strand_id
1 'polypeptide(L)'
;MYINRRTNKVKAGCMDEMVKLVKAEIERTESNGTVYTAEFGPFDVMVIDFSFESLTEYHKFWDEWFATPEAAKFMEKWYTLVEPGGTNEFWFVN
;
A
#
# COMPACT_ATOMS: atom_id res chain seq x y z
N MET A 1 10.35 9.79 -13.15
CA MET A 1 9.88 9.22 -11.88
C MET A 1 8.41 8.83 -12.01
N TYR A 2 8.04 7.75 -11.39
CA TYR A 2 6.67 7.25 -11.39
C TYR A 2 6.14 7.16 -9.96
N ILE A 3 4.83 7.34 -9.81
CA ILE A 3 4.12 7.08 -8.56
C ILE A 3 3.21 5.87 -8.78
N ASN A 4 3.40 4.83 -7.96
CA ASN A 4 2.46 3.73 -7.85
C ASN A 4 1.45 4.09 -6.77
N ARG A 5 0.22 4.31 -7.16
CA ARG A 5 -0.86 4.64 -6.22
C ARG A 5 -1.77 3.44 -6.04
N ARG A 6 -1.83 2.97 -4.82
CA ARG A 6 -2.71 1.87 -4.42
C ARG A 6 -3.83 2.43 -3.55
N THR A 7 -5.03 2.43 -4.10
CA THR A 7 -6.23 2.85 -3.39
C THR A 7 -6.94 1.62 -2.87
N ASN A 8 -7.17 1.55 -1.57
CA ASN A 8 -7.69 0.35 -0.91
C ASN A 8 -8.95 0.68 -0.13
N LYS A 9 -9.94 -0.20 -0.22
CA LYS A 9 -11.13 -0.15 0.63
C LYS A 9 -10.85 -0.96 1.89
N VAL A 10 -11.10 -0.34 3.02
CA VAL A 10 -10.86 -0.93 4.35
C VAL A 10 -12.19 -1.28 4.98
N LYS A 11 -12.25 -2.38 5.69
CA LYS A 11 -13.47 -2.74 6.44
C LYS A 11 -13.82 -1.66 7.45
N ALA A 12 -15.10 -1.40 7.62
CA ALA A 12 -15.59 -0.40 8.57
C ALA A 12 -15.01 -0.67 9.97
N GLY A 13 -14.48 0.37 10.60
CA GLY A 13 -13.87 0.28 11.93
C GLY A 13 -12.43 -0.23 11.96
N CYS A 14 -11.85 -0.60 10.81
CA CYS A 14 -10.51 -1.18 10.74
C CYS A 14 -9.43 -0.23 10.24
N MET A 15 -9.74 1.04 9.99
CA MET A 15 -8.80 1.98 9.38
C MET A 15 -7.53 2.17 10.23
N ASP A 16 -7.65 2.40 11.52
CA ASP A 16 -6.49 2.62 12.38
C ASP A 16 -5.56 1.42 12.39
N GLU A 17 -6.12 0.22 12.47
CA GLU A 17 -5.35 -1.03 12.44
C GLU A 17 -4.67 -1.22 11.09
N MET A 18 -5.36 -0.92 9.99
CA MET A 18 -4.82 -1.01 8.65
C MET A 18 -3.66 -0.03 8.44
N VAL A 19 -3.82 1.21 8.86
CA VAL A 19 -2.77 2.24 8.75
C VAL A 19 -1.54 1.82 9.55
N LYS A 20 -1.71 1.31 10.76
CA LYS A 20 -0.59 0.82 11.59
C LYS A 20 0.15 -0.34 10.92
N LEU A 21 -0.59 -1.29 10.35
CA LEU A 21 -0.02 -2.44 9.65
C LEU A 21 0.87 -1.98 8.49
N VAL A 22 0.35 -1.10 7.65
CA VAL A 22 1.05 -0.61 6.45
C VAL A 22 2.26 0.24 6.83
N LYS A 23 2.10 1.18 7.77
CA LYS A 23 3.20 2.05 8.19
C LYS A 23 4.34 1.26 8.83
N ALA A 24 4.02 0.24 9.61
CA ALA A 24 5.04 -0.64 10.21
C ALA A 24 5.84 -1.38 9.13
N GLU A 25 5.17 -1.84 8.07
CA GLU A 25 5.85 -2.54 6.97
C GLU A 25 6.70 -1.58 6.12
N ILE A 26 6.21 -0.37 5.86
CA ILE A 26 6.98 0.68 5.18
C ILE A 26 8.26 0.98 5.96
N GLU A 27 8.15 1.14 7.27
CA GLU A 27 9.30 1.40 8.16
C GLU A 27 10.27 0.23 8.18
N ARG A 28 9.77 -1.00 8.34
CA ARG A 28 10.61 -2.21 8.37
C ARG A 28 11.41 -2.38 7.07
N THR A 29 10.79 -2.12 5.93
CA THR A 29 11.42 -2.28 4.60
C THR A 29 12.23 -1.05 4.19
N GLU A 30 12.19 0.02 4.97
CA GLU A 30 12.82 1.30 4.62
C GLU A 30 12.39 1.80 3.24
N SER A 31 11.16 1.49 2.85
CA SER A 31 10.60 1.92 1.57
C SER A 31 10.10 3.36 1.66
N ASN A 32 9.84 3.97 0.48
CA ASN A 32 9.43 5.37 0.39
C ASN A 32 7.90 5.56 0.39
N GLY A 33 7.17 4.60 0.95
CA GLY A 33 5.71 4.64 0.97
C GLY A 33 5.15 5.82 1.76
N THR A 34 4.08 6.41 1.25
CA THR A 34 3.29 7.44 1.96
C THR A 34 1.86 6.96 2.07
N VAL A 35 1.31 7.02 3.27
CA VAL A 35 -0.07 6.57 3.54
C VAL A 35 -0.96 7.79 3.70
N TYR A 36 -2.10 7.78 3.00
CA TYR A 36 -3.11 8.84 3.07
C TYR A 36 -4.42 8.26 3.54
N THR A 37 -5.11 9.01 4.40
CA THR A 37 -6.52 8.77 4.73
C THR A 37 -7.28 10.06 4.44
N ALA A 38 -8.53 9.95 3.98
CA ALA A 38 -9.29 11.13 3.59
C ALA A 38 -9.82 11.88 4.83
N GLU A 39 -9.49 13.17 4.92
CA GLU A 39 -10.16 14.07 5.86
C GLU A 39 -11.58 14.33 5.38
N PHE A 40 -11.72 14.62 4.08
CA PHE A 40 -13.00 14.69 3.36
C PHE A 40 -12.87 13.85 2.10
N GLY A 41 -13.87 13.03 1.81
CA GLY A 41 -13.85 12.15 0.65
C GLY A 41 -14.55 10.82 0.94
N PRO A 42 -14.23 9.77 0.18
CA PRO A 42 -14.84 8.46 0.40
C PRO A 42 -14.56 7.91 1.80
N PHE A 43 -15.57 7.30 2.40
CA PHE A 43 -15.38 6.58 3.67
C PHE A 43 -14.53 5.32 3.46
N ASP A 44 -13.77 4.98 4.50
CA ASP A 44 -13.04 3.71 4.58
C ASP A 44 -12.07 3.44 3.42
N VAL A 45 -11.49 4.52 2.87
CA VAL A 45 -10.50 4.44 1.80
C VAL A 45 -9.13 4.88 2.31
N MET A 46 -8.13 4.04 2.06
CA MET A 46 -6.72 4.33 2.34
C MET A 46 -5.93 4.32 1.04
N VAL A 47 -5.10 5.32 0.84
CA VAL A 47 -4.21 5.41 -0.33
C VAL A 47 -2.77 5.23 0.12
N ILE A 48 -2.01 4.44 -0.65
CA ILE A 48 -0.57 4.29 -0.45
C ILE A 48 0.12 4.69 -1.75
N ASP A 49 1.04 5.64 -1.67
CA ASP A 49 1.90 6.01 -2.80
C ASP A 49 3.31 5.52 -2.56
N PHE A 50 3.89 4.87 -3.59
CA PHE A 50 5.31 4.55 -3.67
C PHE A 50 5.90 5.21 -4.90
N SER A 51 7.14 5.70 -4.82
CA SER A 51 7.84 6.26 -5.98
C SER A 51 8.90 5.30 -6.51
N PHE A 52 9.02 5.25 -7.83
CA PHE A 52 9.99 4.42 -8.56
C PHE A 52 10.56 5.20 -9.73
N GLU A 53 11.84 4.96 -10.05
CA GLU A 53 12.47 5.60 -11.20
C GLU A 53 12.05 4.94 -12.52
N SER A 54 11.67 3.66 -12.48
CA SER A 54 11.29 2.89 -13.67
C SER A 54 10.29 1.79 -13.35
N LEU A 55 9.66 1.26 -14.39
CA LEU A 55 8.80 0.07 -14.26
C LEU A 55 9.61 -1.16 -13.83
N THR A 56 10.86 -1.26 -14.24
CA THR A 56 11.76 -2.34 -13.83
C THR A 56 11.99 -2.33 -12.32
N GLU A 57 12.23 -1.15 -11.74
CA GLU A 57 12.38 -1.01 -10.28
C GLU A 57 11.09 -1.36 -9.53
N TYR A 58 9.94 -0.97 -10.10
CA TYR A 58 8.63 -1.34 -9.55
C TYR A 58 8.47 -2.85 -9.45
N HIS A 59 8.73 -3.58 -10.53
CA HIS A 59 8.62 -5.04 -10.54
C HIS A 59 9.61 -5.69 -9.59
N LYS A 60 10.85 -5.22 -9.57
CA LYS A 60 11.88 -5.73 -8.68
C LYS A 60 11.48 -5.57 -7.21
N PHE A 61 10.99 -4.39 -6.83
CA PHE A 61 10.57 -4.12 -5.46
C PHE A 61 9.47 -5.09 -5.00
N TRP A 62 8.42 -5.25 -5.80
CA TRP A 62 7.30 -6.11 -5.42
C TRP A 62 7.67 -7.60 -5.46
N ASP A 63 8.43 -8.04 -6.44
CA ASP A 63 8.89 -9.42 -6.55
C ASP A 63 9.76 -9.80 -5.34
N GLU A 64 10.68 -8.94 -4.96
CA GLU A 64 11.54 -9.17 -3.80
C GLU A 64 10.72 -9.17 -2.49
N TRP A 65 9.79 -8.25 -2.36
CA TRP A 65 8.96 -8.19 -1.15
C TRP A 65 8.08 -9.44 -1.00
N PHE A 66 7.40 -9.85 -2.06
CA PHE A 66 6.54 -11.04 -2.03
C PHE A 66 7.32 -12.34 -1.78
N ALA A 67 8.62 -12.35 -2.05
CA ALA A 67 9.47 -13.50 -1.78
C ALA A 67 9.86 -13.64 -0.29
N THR A 68 9.55 -12.65 0.55
CA THR A 68 9.90 -12.69 1.97
C THR A 68 8.82 -13.37 2.82
N PRO A 69 9.20 -14.03 3.93
CA PRO A 69 8.21 -14.60 4.86
C PRO A 69 7.38 -13.50 5.55
N GLU A 70 7.92 -12.29 5.73
CA GLU A 70 7.20 -11.16 6.31
C GLU A 70 6.03 -10.72 5.43
N ALA A 71 6.17 -10.81 4.10
CA ALA A 71 5.08 -10.50 3.17
C ALA A 71 3.90 -11.45 3.37
N ALA A 72 4.15 -12.73 3.57
CA ALA A 72 3.09 -13.71 3.83
C ALA A 72 2.31 -13.37 5.12
N LYS A 73 3.02 -13.01 6.18
CA LYS A 73 2.41 -12.59 7.45
C LYS A 73 1.62 -11.29 7.29
N PHE A 74 2.18 -10.34 6.56
CA PHE A 74 1.49 -9.08 6.25
C PHE A 74 0.18 -9.35 5.51
N MET A 75 0.22 -10.15 4.45
CA MET A 75 -0.94 -10.44 3.62
C MET A 75 -2.03 -11.19 4.41
N GLU A 76 -1.64 -12.07 5.32
CA GLU A 76 -2.59 -12.77 6.19
C GLU A 76 -3.40 -11.77 7.02
N LYS A 77 -2.73 -10.79 7.64
CA LYS A 77 -3.41 -9.73 8.39
C LYS A 77 -4.18 -8.77 7.48
N TRP A 78 -3.59 -8.39 6.36
CA TRP A 78 -4.19 -7.51 5.36
C TRP A 78 -5.57 -8.01 4.93
N TYR A 79 -5.69 -9.30 4.60
CA TYR A 79 -6.95 -9.89 4.14
C TYR A 79 -8.05 -9.87 5.21
N THR A 80 -7.72 -9.71 6.47
CA THR A 80 -8.73 -9.54 7.53
C THR A 80 -9.27 -8.10 7.62
N LEU A 81 -8.60 -7.14 7.00
CA LEU A 81 -8.87 -5.70 7.14
C LEU A 81 -9.35 -5.05 5.84
N VAL A 82 -9.07 -5.64 4.67
CA VAL A 82 -9.36 -5.06 3.37
C VAL A 82 -10.71 -5.55 2.84
N GLU A 83 -11.38 -4.66 2.08
CA GLU A 83 -12.56 -4.97 1.27
C GLU A 83 -12.16 -5.04 -0.20
N PRO A 84 -12.87 -5.80 -1.06
CA PRO A 84 -12.61 -5.79 -2.49
C PRO A 84 -12.96 -4.43 -3.13
N GLY A 85 -12.37 -4.13 -4.28
CA GLY A 85 -12.73 -2.95 -5.09
C GLY A 85 -11.72 -1.81 -5.04
N GLY A 86 -10.49 -2.07 -4.64
CA GLY A 86 -9.42 -1.09 -4.76
C GLY A 86 -8.86 -0.94 -6.17
N THR A 87 -7.92 -0.01 -6.36
CA THR A 87 -7.23 0.23 -7.62
C THR A 87 -5.72 0.25 -7.43
N ASN A 88 -5.00 -0.10 -8.49
CA ASN A 88 -3.55 -0.03 -8.54
C ASN A 88 -3.16 0.75 -9.79
N GLU A 89 -2.60 1.94 -9.59
CA GLU A 89 -2.30 2.88 -10.66
C GLU A 89 -0.82 3.18 -10.71
N PHE A 90 -0.32 3.49 -11.91
CA PHE A 90 1.08 3.85 -12.13
C PHE A 90 1.14 5.12 -12.96
N TRP A 91 1.56 6.23 -12.33
CA TRP A 91 1.53 7.57 -12.90
C TRP A 91 2.93 8.08 -13.18
N PHE A 92 3.13 8.71 -14.34
CA PHE A 92 4.38 9.42 -14.66
C PHE A 92 4.32 10.83 -14.07
N VAL A 93 5.39 11.23 -13.38
CA VAL A 93 5.51 12.58 -12.82
C VAL A 93 6.19 13.47 -13.87
N ASN A 94 5.47 14.47 -14.34
CA ASN A 94 5.99 15.45 -15.31
C ASN A 94 6.87 16.51 -14.66
#